data_067bac982ca4ad8245e4e8497e8a8f2b
#
_entry.id   067bac982ca4ad8245e4e8497e8a8f2b
#
_cell.length_a   1.000
_cell.length_b   1.000
_cell.length_c   1.000
_cell.angle_alpha   90.00
_cell.angle_beta   90.00
_cell.angle_gamma   90.00
#
_symmetry.space_group_name_H-M   'P 1'
#
loop_
_entity.id
_entity.type
_entity.pdbx_description
1 polymer ?
#
loop_
_entity_poly.entity_id
_entity_poly.type
_entity_poly.pdbx_seq_one_letter_code
_entity_poly.pdbx_strand_id
1 'polypeptide(L)'
;MSSIKALLMFAAVCFSVFAHANTQEYVFINIWDEYVQPTTLPTPLAPRRLLQPDINIDEASLAQFKTAYPSYAELAIDKQNQLMQRFAVRQTPARVVVKDDKVIKRELLMTNSAPSTEKETRLPLQTLTGAPFSIATINSQYRVLFFSDSLCPFQHIPACEMRIKQNNQLADSSAYPVVTVIKPFYVEEQSALDYQQRFEIKHDIVFDHHNEVFSQFEIRELPYWVVQDKHGEVVYRGNQPPNID
;
A
#
# COMPACT_ATOMS: atom_id res chain seq x y z
N MET A 1 56.20 34.01 -57.34
CA MET A 1 56.08 33.50 -55.99
C MET A 1 54.67 33.81 -55.50
N SER A 2 53.79 32.86 -55.60
CA SER A 2 52.34 33.04 -55.33
C SER A 2 51.95 32.23 -54.10
N SER A 3 51.55 32.96 -53.09
CA SER A 3 51.11 32.35 -51.81
C SER A 3 49.62 32.04 -51.88
N ILE A 4 49.29 30.78 -51.88
CA ILE A 4 47.91 30.27 -51.79
C ILE A 4 47.53 30.21 -50.28
N LYS A 5 46.58 31.07 -49.87
CA LYS A 5 45.96 30.97 -48.53
C LYS A 5 44.82 29.95 -48.58
N ALA A 6 45.04 28.81 -47.91
CA ALA A 6 44.00 27.82 -47.71
C ALA A 6 43.03 28.28 -46.59
N LEU A 7 41.77 28.50 -46.98
CA LEU A 7 40.69 28.85 -46.10
C LEU A 7 40.05 27.53 -45.56
N LEU A 8 40.33 27.16 -44.33
CA LEU A 8 39.70 26.03 -43.67
C LEU A 8 38.30 26.47 -43.15
N MET A 9 37.28 26.04 -43.87
CA MET A 9 35.88 26.15 -43.39
C MET A 9 35.57 25.03 -42.38
N PHE A 10 35.47 25.40 -41.13
CA PHE A 10 34.97 24.49 -40.08
C PHE A 10 33.44 24.47 -40.16
N ALA A 11 32.87 23.40 -40.73
CA ALA A 11 31.43 23.16 -40.67
C ALA A 11 31.10 22.60 -39.28
N ALA A 12 30.55 23.45 -38.42
CA ALA A 12 29.98 23.03 -37.13
C ALA A 12 28.68 22.27 -37.40
N VAL A 13 28.75 20.95 -37.37
CA VAL A 13 27.55 20.10 -37.39
C VAL A 13 26.91 20.19 -36.02
N CYS A 14 25.88 21.03 -35.85
CA CYS A 14 25.03 21.04 -34.71
C CYS A 14 24.19 19.73 -34.70
N PHE A 15 24.64 18.72 -33.95
CA PHE A 15 23.80 17.59 -33.58
C PHE A 15 22.72 18.10 -32.62
N SER A 16 21.55 18.39 -33.16
CA SER A 16 20.35 18.58 -32.35
C SER A 16 19.98 17.22 -31.74
N VAL A 17 20.40 17.00 -30.53
CA VAL A 17 19.91 15.87 -29.71
C VAL A 17 18.45 16.16 -29.44
N PHE A 18 17.55 15.63 -30.26
CA PHE A 18 16.14 15.58 -29.94
C PHE A 18 16.00 14.67 -28.71
N ALA A 19 15.92 15.26 -27.56
CA ALA A 19 15.49 14.55 -26.35
C ALA A 19 14.06 14.09 -26.61
N HIS A 20 13.91 12.81 -27.03
CA HIS A 20 12.60 12.19 -27.10
C HIS A 20 12.06 12.14 -25.68
N ALA A 21 10.98 12.86 -25.44
CA ALA A 21 10.28 12.80 -24.16
C ALA A 21 9.93 11.35 -23.88
N ASN A 22 10.63 10.75 -22.92
CA ASN A 22 10.49 9.33 -22.60
C ASN A 22 9.26 9.16 -21.69
N THR A 23 8.14 8.82 -22.32
CA THR A 23 6.90 8.53 -21.58
C THR A 23 6.79 7.01 -21.41
N GLN A 24 6.58 6.56 -20.19
CA GLN A 24 6.46 5.15 -19.81
C GLN A 24 5.20 4.95 -18.96
N GLU A 25 4.47 3.89 -19.23
CA GLU A 25 3.35 3.45 -18.42
C GLU A 25 3.73 2.26 -17.55
N TYR A 26 3.36 2.31 -16.28
CA TYR A 26 3.48 1.22 -15.32
C TYR A 26 2.08 0.83 -14.86
N VAL A 27 1.78 -0.45 -14.93
CA VAL A 27 0.52 -1.01 -14.40
C VAL A 27 0.88 -2.02 -13.32
N PHE A 28 0.46 -1.71 -12.10
CA PHE A 28 0.65 -2.56 -10.94
C PHE A 28 -0.59 -3.43 -10.76
N ILE A 29 -0.37 -4.74 -10.72
CA ILE A 29 -1.41 -5.75 -10.62
C ILE A 29 -0.98 -6.77 -9.57
N ASN A 30 -1.86 -7.08 -8.65
CA ASN A 30 -1.64 -8.17 -7.72
C ASN A 30 -2.40 -9.40 -8.20
N ILE A 31 -1.66 -10.48 -8.49
CA ILE A 31 -2.26 -11.72 -9.00
C ILE A 31 -3.21 -12.40 -8.00
N TRP A 32 -3.12 -12.03 -6.72
CA TRP A 32 -4.00 -12.52 -5.66
C TRP A 32 -5.27 -11.66 -5.48
N ASP A 33 -5.37 -10.57 -6.24
CA ASP A 33 -6.51 -9.66 -6.13
C ASP A 33 -7.71 -10.24 -6.89
N GLU A 34 -8.76 -10.58 -6.18
CA GLU A 34 -10.00 -11.13 -6.75
C GLU A 34 -10.67 -10.17 -7.72
N TYR A 35 -10.38 -8.88 -7.61
CA TYR A 35 -10.91 -7.84 -8.49
C TYR A 35 -10.15 -7.68 -9.80
N VAL A 36 -9.01 -8.35 -9.95
CA VAL A 36 -8.27 -8.35 -11.21
C VAL A 36 -9.00 -9.23 -12.21
N GLN A 37 -9.77 -8.60 -13.10
CA GLN A 37 -10.30 -9.26 -14.28
C GLN A 37 -9.18 -9.27 -15.35
N PRO A 38 -8.55 -10.42 -15.65
CA PRO A 38 -7.37 -10.48 -16.52
C PRO A 38 -7.62 -9.97 -17.94
N THR A 39 -8.88 -9.88 -18.36
CA THR A 39 -9.29 -9.50 -19.72
C THR A 39 -9.43 -7.98 -19.91
N THR A 40 -9.30 -7.16 -18.88
CA THR A 40 -9.70 -5.75 -18.90
C THR A 40 -8.56 -4.76 -18.72
N LEU A 41 -7.33 -5.13 -19.12
CA LEU A 41 -6.26 -4.14 -19.15
C LEU A 41 -6.65 -2.97 -20.06
N PRO A 42 -6.62 -1.72 -19.54
CA PRO A 42 -6.99 -0.57 -20.35
C PRO A 42 -6.01 -0.37 -21.51
N THR A 43 -6.45 0.31 -22.56
CA THR A 43 -5.57 0.66 -23.68
C THR A 43 -4.32 1.39 -23.17
N PRO A 44 -3.12 0.97 -23.60
CA PRO A 44 -1.88 1.63 -23.20
C PRO A 44 -1.85 3.08 -23.63
N LEU A 45 -1.38 3.96 -22.75
CA LEU A 45 -1.14 5.38 -23.04
C LEU A 45 0.31 5.65 -23.48
N ALA A 46 1.21 4.70 -23.21
CA ALA A 46 2.63 4.73 -23.55
C ALA A 46 3.18 3.28 -23.57
N PRO A 47 4.44 3.03 -23.95
CA PRO A 47 5.07 1.73 -23.73
C PRO A 47 4.83 1.28 -22.29
N ARG A 48 4.29 0.05 -22.12
CA ARG A 48 3.76 -0.45 -20.86
C ARG A 48 4.70 -1.45 -20.20
N ARG A 49 4.82 -1.36 -18.87
CA ARG A 49 5.36 -2.41 -18.02
C ARG A 49 4.29 -2.89 -17.05
N LEU A 50 4.10 -4.20 -16.97
CA LEU A 50 3.21 -4.84 -16.01
C LEU A 50 4.02 -5.29 -14.81
N LEU A 51 3.57 -4.95 -13.61
CA LEU A 51 4.31 -5.17 -12.37
C LEU A 51 3.42 -5.81 -11.31
N GLN A 52 3.91 -6.91 -10.75
CA GLN A 52 3.37 -7.55 -9.56
C GLN A 52 4.10 -7.02 -8.33
N PRO A 53 3.40 -6.53 -7.31
CA PRO A 53 4.02 -6.20 -6.02
C PRO A 53 4.80 -7.39 -5.44
N ASP A 54 5.96 -7.13 -4.84
CA ASP A 54 6.78 -8.14 -4.16
C ASP A 54 6.20 -8.44 -2.76
N ILE A 55 5.01 -9.04 -2.76
CA ILE A 55 4.26 -9.39 -1.56
C ILE A 55 3.74 -10.81 -1.73
N ASN A 56 4.26 -11.73 -0.92
CA ASN A 56 3.86 -13.15 -0.93
C ASN A 56 3.86 -13.78 -2.33
N ILE A 57 4.82 -13.43 -3.15
CA ILE A 57 4.94 -13.88 -4.53
C ILE A 57 6.29 -14.54 -4.78
N ASP A 58 6.27 -15.66 -5.49
CA ASP A 58 7.44 -16.30 -6.04
C ASP A 58 7.36 -16.43 -7.56
N GLU A 59 8.47 -16.75 -8.18
CA GLU A 59 8.56 -16.88 -9.64
C GLU A 59 7.69 -18.04 -10.16
N ALA A 60 7.45 -19.08 -9.35
CA ALA A 60 6.63 -20.22 -9.74
C ALA A 60 5.14 -19.84 -9.83
N SER A 61 4.62 -19.14 -8.80
CA SER A 61 3.25 -18.61 -8.78
C SER A 61 3.02 -17.61 -9.92
N LEU A 62 4.00 -16.74 -10.17
CA LEU A 62 3.92 -15.81 -11.28
C LEU A 62 3.92 -16.52 -12.64
N ALA A 63 4.74 -17.56 -12.83
CA ALA A 63 4.77 -18.35 -14.05
C ALA A 63 3.46 -19.10 -14.29
N GLN A 64 2.88 -19.67 -13.25
CA GLN A 64 1.57 -20.31 -13.31
C GLN A 64 0.47 -19.31 -13.73
N PHE A 65 0.46 -18.12 -13.13
CA PHE A 65 -0.49 -17.07 -13.51
C PHE A 65 -0.35 -16.65 -14.97
N LYS A 66 0.88 -16.41 -15.46
CA LYS A 66 1.15 -16.06 -16.86
C LYS A 66 0.68 -17.14 -17.84
N THR A 67 0.79 -18.40 -17.47
CA THR A 67 0.32 -19.52 -18.27
C THR A 67 -1.21 -19.52 -18.37
N ALA A 68 -1.89 -19.24 -17.26
CA ALA A 68 -3.34 -19.16 -17.23
C ALA A 68 -3.89 -17.90 -17.93
N TYR A 69 -3.11 -16.83 -17.91
CA TYR A 69 -3.52 -15.51 -18.44
C TYR A 69 -2.47 -14.92 -19.40
N PRO A 70 -2.44 -15.33 -20.68
CA PRO A 70 -1.42 -14.93 -21.65
C PRO A 70 -1.29 -13.41 -21.87
N SER A 71 -2.37 -12.63 -21.64
CA SER A 71 -2.32 -11.16 -21.68
C SER A 71 -1.37 -10.52 -20.67
N TYR A 72 -0.94 -11.29 -19.68
CA TYR A 72 0.01 -10.89 -18.62
C TYR A 72 1.39 -11.54 -18.78
N ALA A 73 1.74 -12.03 -19.98
CA ALA A 73 3.03 -12.70 -20.21
C ALA A 73 4.24 -11.86 -19.78
N GLU A 74 4.14 -10.54 -19.92
CA GLU A 74 5.20 -9.59 -19.56
C GLU A 74 5.16 -9.12 -18.09
N LEU A 75 4.26 -9.70 -17.26
CA LEU A 75 4.18 -9.35 -15.84
C LEU A 75 5.47 -9.73 -15.11
N ALA A 76 6.07 -8.78 -14.40
CA ALA A 76 7.32 -8.97 -13.66
C ALA A 76 7.13 -8.58 -12.19
N ILE A 77 7.90 -9.15 -11.28
CA ILE A 77 7.87 -8.76 -9.87
C ILE A 77 8.59 -7.42 -9.70
N ASP A 78 7.94 -6.46 -9.04
CA ASP A 78 8.55 -5.21 -8.58
C ASP A 78 9.38 -5.49 -7.33
N LYS A 79 10.60 -6.01 -7.52
CA LYS A 79 11.48 -6.44 -6.42
C LYS A 79 11.56 -5.38 -5.32
N GLN A 80 11.31 -5.81 -4.07
CA GLN A 80 11.27 -4.94 -2.88
C GLN A 80 10.26 -3.79 -2.99
N ASN A 81 9.27 -3.89 -3.88
CA ASN A 81 8.27 -2.85 -4.16
C ASN A 81 8.88 -1.47 -4.50
N GLN A 82 10.07 -1.46 -5.16
CA GLN A 82 10.83 -0.23 -5.42
C GLN A 82 10.06 0.78 -6.27
N LEU A 83 9.39 0.32 -7.33
CA LEU A 83 8.62 1.20 -8.20
C LEU A 83 7.30 1.62 -7.56
N MET A 84 6.64 0.73 -6.81
CA MET A 84 5.48 1.10 -6.01
C MET A 84 5.80 2.21 -5.02
N GLN A 85 6.92 2.09 -4.30
CA GLN A 85 7.38 3.12 -3.37
C GLN A 85 7.74 4.42 -4.10
N ARG A 86 8.53 4.33 -5.17
CA ARG A 86 8.95 5.49 -5.99
C ARG A 86 7.75 6.29 -6.49
N PHE A 87 6.71 5.61 -6.95
CA PHE A 87 5.53 6.25 -7.52
C PHE A 87 4.39 6.43 -6.51
N ALA A 88 4.62 6.14 -5.24
CA ALA A 88 3.65 6.19 -4.16
C ALA A 88 2.33 5.46 -4.50
N VAL A 89 2.44 4.28 -5.13
CA VAL A 89 1.32 3.37 -5.39
C VAL A 89 1.03 2.63 -4.08
N ARG A 90 -0.20 2.72 -3.61
CA ARG A 90 -0.62 2.12 -2.33
C ARG A 90 -1.66 1.01 -2.50
N GLN A 91 -2.29 0.95 -3.65
CA GLN A 91 -3.36 0.00 -3.98
C GLN A 91 -3.17 -0.52 -5.39
N THR A 92 -3.62 -1.73 -5.64
CA THR A 92 -3.71 -2.38 -6.96
C THR A 92 -5.17 -2.72 -7.26
N PRO A 93 -5.54 -2.80 -8.52
CA PRO A 93 -4.76 -2.47 -9.71
C PRO A 93 -4.62 -0.95 -9.93
N ALA A 94 -3.42 -0.51 -10.29
CA ALA A 94 -3.13 0.91 -10.48
C ALA A 94 -2.32 1.16 -11.74
N ARG A 95 -2.56 2.30 -12.40
CA ARG A 95 -1.76 2.79 -13.53
C ARG A 95 -1.03 4.06 -13.15
N VAL A 96 0.24 4.12 -13.52
CA VAL A 96 1.08 5.31 -13.37
C VAL A 96 1.71 5.63 -14.73
N VAL A 97 1.57 6.85 -15.19
CA VAL A 97 2.26 7.35 -16.40
C VAL A 97 3.34 8.31 -15.96
N VAL A 98 4.56 8.04 -16.42
CA VAL A 98 5.75 8.81 -16.10
C VAL A 98 6.28 9.44 -17.39
N LYS A 99 6.60 10.72 -17.35
CA LYS A 99 7.27 11.43 -18.42
C LYS A 99 8.50 12.14 -17.88
N ASP A 100 9.68 11.88 -18.46
CA ASP A 100 10.95 12.47 -18.04
C ASP A 100 11.15 12.36 -16.51
N ASP A 101 10.96 11.13 -15.97
CA ASP A 101 11.04 10.77 -14.54
C ASP A 101 10.00 11.42 -13.62
N LYS A 102 9.04 12.16 -14.14
CA LYS A 102 7.95 12.76 -13.36
C LYS A 102 6.64 12.00 -13.58
N VAL A 103 5.96 11.70 -12.50
CA VAL A 103 4.60 11.13 -12.55
C VAL A 103 3.65 12.21 -13.08
N ILE A 104 3.07 11.97 -14.25
CA ILE A 104 2.09 12.88 -14.88
C ILE A 104 0.65 12.38 -14.73
N LYS A 105 0.46 11.10 -14.45
CA LYS A 105 -0.85 10.51 -14.18
C LYS A 105 -0.72 9.36 -13.19
N ARG A 106 -1.66 9.27 -12.26
CA ARG A 106 -1.87 8.12 -11.39
C ARG A 106 -3.36 7.87 -11.26
N GLU A 107 -3.79 6.64 -11.47
CA GLU A 107 -5.18 6.24 -11.32
C GLU A 107 -5.30 4.80 -10.84
N LEU A 108 -6.32 4.52 -10.08
CA LEU A 108 -6.73 3.15 -9.78
C LEU A 108 -7.51 2.62 -10.99
N LEU A 109 -7.19 1.39 -11.39
CA LEU A 109 -7.89 0.69 -12.45
C LEU A 109 -9.03 -0.08 -11.81
N MET A 110 -10.12 0.63 -11.50
CA MET A 110 -11.34 -0.02 -11.07
C MET A 110 -11.86 -0.87 -12.24
N THR A 111 -12.11 -2.14 -12.00
CA THR A 111 -12.92 -2.92 -12.96
C THR A 111 -14.22 -2.16 -13.20
N ASN A 112 -14.67 -2.11 -14.44
CA ASN A 112 -15.95 -1.52 -14.82
C ASN A 112 -17.14 -2.25 -14.19
N SER A 113 -17.24 -2.25 -12.90
CA SER A 113 -18.53 -2.13 -12.24
C SER A 113 -19.00 -0.73 -12.65
N ALA A 114 -20.04 -0.64 -13.46
CA ALA A 114 -20.71 0.62 -13.74
C ALA A 114 -20.71 1.46 -12.47
N PRO A 115 -20.53 2.80 -12.56
CA PRO A 115 -20.63 3.63 -11.37
C PRO A 115 -21.97 3.22 -10.75
N SER A 116 -21.89 2.41 -9.72
CA SER A 116 -23.02 2.18 -8.86
C SER A 116 -23.25 3.55 -8.26
N THR A 117 -24.29 4.22 -8.73
CA THR A 117 -24.92 5.37 -8.08
C THR A 117 -25.53 4.96 -6.75
N GLU A 118 -25.35 3.73 -6.34
CA GLU A 118 -25.42 3.33 -4.95
C GLU A 118 -24.24 4.00 -4.26
N LYS A 119 -24.57 5.08 -3.55
CA LYS A 119 -23.82 5.60 -2.43
C LYS A 119 -23.50 4.36 -1.61
N GLU A 120 -22.29 3.77 -1.81
CA GLU A 120 -21.81 2.70 -0.95
C GLU A 120 -22.02 3.22 0.46
N THR A 121 -22.99 2.64 1.15
CA THR A 121 -23.25 3.00 2.54
C THR A 121 -22.02 2.47 3.25
N ARG A 122 -21.00 3.32 3.43
CA ARG A 122 -19.79 2.96 4.16
C ARG A 122 -20.24 2.40 5.48
N LEU A 123 -19.93 1.13 5.70
CA LEU A 123 -20.21 0.52 6.99
C LEU A 123 -19.47 1.35 8.04
N PRO A 124 -20.17 1.81 9.09
CA PRO A 124 -19.50 2.53 10.15
C PRO A 124 -18.39 1.66 10.74
N LEU A 125 -17.24 2.25 11.03
CA LEU A 125 -16.18 1.55 11.73
C LEU A 125 -16.72 1.01 13.06
N GLN A 126 -16.46 -0.25 13.30
CA GLN A 126 -16.86 -0.94 14.52
C GLN A 126 -15.79 -1.93 14.95
N THR A 127 -15.80 -2.26 16.23
CA THR A 127 -14.98 -3.35 16.76
C THR A 127 -15.50 -4.70 16.29
N LEU A 128 -14.71 -5.77 16.38
CA LEU A 128 -15.16 -7.14 16.09
C LEU A 128 -16.34 -7.60 16.97
N THR A 129 -16.59 -6.90 18.09
CA THR A 129 -17.76 -7.15 18.95
C THR A 129 -18.98 -6.33 18.54
N GLY A 130 -18.88 -5.53 17.49
CA GLY A 130 -19.97 -4.68 16.98
C GLY A 130 -20.12 -3.33 17.68
N ALA A 131 -19.22 -2.96 18.61
CA ALA A 131 -19.25 -1.65 19.23
C ALA A 131 -18.81 -0.55 18.25
N PRO A 132 -19.48 0.62 18.21
CA PRO A 132 -19.08 1.71 17.33
C PRO A 132 -17.65 2.18 17.63
N PHE A 133 -16.84 2.37 16.59
CA PHE A 133 -15.52 2.93 16.70
C PHE A 133 -15.44 4.27 15.95
N SER A 134 -14.86 5.28 16.57
CA SER A 134 -14.64 6.58 15.95
C SER A 134 -13.17 6.98 16.04
N ILE A 135 -12.59 7.38 14.92
CA ILE A 135 -11.22 7.89 14.90
C ILE A 135 -11.14 9.27 15.60
N ALA A 136 -12.18 10.08 15.44
CA ALA A 136 -12.22 11.46 15.94
C ALA A 136 -12.68 11.59 17.39
N THR A 137 -13.49 10.64 17.89
CA THR A 137 -14.06 10.74 19.23
C THR A 137 -13.29 9.88 20.21
N ILE A 138 -12.67 10.51 21.21
CA ILE A 138 -11.88 9.86 22.25
C ILE A 138 -12.47 10.23 23.59
N ASN A 139 -12.98 9.22 24.31
CA ASN A 139 -13.65 9.41 25.60
C ASN A 139 -12.70 9.23 26.80
N SER A 140 -11.40 9.32 26.58
CA SER A 140 -10.34 9.20 27.57
C SER A 140 -9.26 10.24 27.33
N GLN A 141 -8.33 10.41 28.29
CA GLN A 141 -7.23 11.36 28.14
C GLN A 141 -6.31 10.98 26.97
N TYR A 142 -6.08 9.67 26.79
CA TYR A 142 -5.32 9.10 25.68
C TYR A 142 -6.02 7.87 25.13
N ARG A 143 -5.68 7.50 23.88
CA ARG A 143 -6.03 6.23 23.26
C ARG A 143 -4.82 5.69 22.49
N VAL A 144 -4.52 4.43 22.67
CA VAL A 144 -3.49 3.73 21.93
C VAL A 144 -4.11 2.99 20.75
N LEU A 145 -3.59 3.22 19.57
CA LEU A 145 -3.89 2.44 18.37
C LEU A 145 -2.68 1.57 18.05
N PHE A 146 -2.87 0.27 17.95
CA PHE A 146 -1.86 -0.68 17.53
C PHE A 146 -2.21 -1.23 16.15
N PHE A 147 -1.45 -0.84 15.16
CA PHE A 147 -1.64 -1.28 13.77
C PHE A 147 -0.92 -2.60 13.54
N SER A 148 -1.65 -3.59 13.04
CA SER A 148 -1.14 -4.95 12.83
C SER A 148 -1.74 -5.58 11.57
N ASP A 149 -1.22 -6.76 11.23
CA ASP A 149 -1.70 -7.59 10.14
C ASP A 149 -2.12 -8.96 10.72
N SER A 150 -3.31 -9.44 10.36
CA SER A 150 -3.83 -10.73 10.82
C SER A 150 -3.04 -11.92 10.27
N LEU A 151 -2.25 -11.73 9.21
CA LEU A 151 -1.35 -12.75 8.66
C LEU A 151 -0.03 -12.90 9.45
N CYS A 152 0.19 -12.10 10.50
CA CYS A 152 1.24 -12.38 11.47
C CYS A 152 0.98 -13.76 12.14
N PRO A 153 1.96 -14.68 12.24
CA PRO A 153 3.38 -14.57 11.88
C PRO A 153 3.72 -15.11 10.48
N PHE A 154 2.74 -15.40 9.64
CA PHE A 154 2.95 -16.05 8.34
C PHE A 154 3.66 -15.17 7.30
N GLN A 155 3.72 -13.87 7.55
CA GLN A 155 4.50 -12.93 6.73
C GLN A 155 5.80 -12.55 7.44
N HIS A 156 6.81 -12.15 6.63
CA HIS A 156 8.08 -11.62 7.16
C HIS A 156 7.90 -10.21 7.75
N ILE A 157 7.01 -10.08 8.74
CA ILE A 157 6.82 -8.84 9.49
C ILE A 157 7.79 -8.87 10.68
N PRO A 158 8.80 -7.98 10.74
CA PRO A 158 9.82 -8.04 11.78
C PRO A 158 9.23 -7.96 13.18
N ALA A 159 9.64 -8.89 14.05
CA ALA A 159 9.26 -8.94 15.46
C ALA A 159 7.73 -8.94 15.72
N CYS A 160 6.95 -9.43 14.77
CA CYS A 160 5.49 -9.39 14.77
C CYS A 160 4.88 -9.95 16.07
N GLU A 161 5.14 -11.23 16.37
CA GLU A 161 4.58 -11.87 17.58
C GLU A 161 5.04 -11.19 18.88
N MET A 162 6.31 -10.77 18.93
CA MET A 162 6.85 -10.07 20.09
C MET A 162 6.08 -8.77 20.34
N ARG A 163 5.81 -8.00 19.30
CA ARG A 163 5.11 -6.71 19.39
C ARG A 163 3.63 -6.89 19.74
N ILE A 164 2.98 -7.94 19.23
CA ILE A 164 1.61 -8.28 19.66
C ILE A 164 1.57 -8.60 21.16
N LYS A 165 2.54 -9.41 21.63
CA LYS A 165 2.63 -9.72 23.05
C LYS A 165 2.87 -8.47 23.91
N GLN A 166 3.74 -7.56 23.45
CA GLN A 166 3.96 -6.26 24.10
C GLN A 166 2.69 -5.41 24.12
N ASN A 167 1.92 -5.40 23.02
CA ASN A 167 0.66 -4.68 22.98
C ASN A 167 -0.40 -5.26 23.92
N ASN A 168 -0.49 -6.60 24.04
CA ASN A 168 -1.36 -7.24 25.03
C ASN A 168 -0.98 -6.86 26.45
N GLN A 169 0.33 -6.87 26.78
CA GLN A 169 0.82 -6.44 28.08
C GLN A 169 0.50 -4.96 28.36
N LEU A 170 0.67 -4.11 27.35
CA LEU A 170 0.30 -2.70 27.44
C LEU A 170 -1.20 -2.54 27.70
N ALA A 171 -2.05 -3.29 26.99
CA ALA A 171 -3.50 -3.25 27.17
C ALA A 171 -3.95 -3.72 28.56
N ASP A 172 -3.26 -4.73 29.13
CA ASP A 172 -3.55 -5.25 30.48
C ASP A 172 -3.11 -4.27 31.58
N SER A 173 -2.12 -3.42 31.35
CA SER A 173 -1.53 -2.52 32.37
C SER A 173 -1.93 -1.05 32.19
N SER A 174 -2.36 -0.64 31.00
CA SER A 174 -2.69 0.76 30.70
C SER A 174 -3.98 1.22 31.35
N ALA A 175 -4.00 2.43 31.88
CA ALA A 175 -5.21 3.14 32.29
C ALA A 175 -6.04 3.66 31.10
N TYR A 176 -5.51 3.59 29.89
CA TYR A 176 -6.11 4.14 28.68
C TYR A 176 -6.53 3.03 27.70
N PRO A 177 -7.58 3.25 26.91
CA PRO A 177 -8.01 2.28 25.91
C PRO A 177 -6.91 1.94 24.90
N VAL A 178 -6.67 0.65 24.69
CA VAL A 178 -5.82 0.12 23.64
C VAL A 178 -6.73 -0.54 22.61
N VAL A 179 -6.56 -0.20 21.34
CA VAL A 179 -7.32 -0.75 20.22
C VAL A 179 -6.36 -1.27 19.18
N THR A 180 -6.50 -2.52 18.80
CA THR A 180 -5.77 -3.07 17.66
C THR A 180 -6.54 -2.78 16.37
N VAL A 181 -5.85 -2.24 15.37
CA VAL A 181 -6.40 -1.98 14.03
C VAL A 181 -5.77 -2.96 13.05
N ILE A 182 -6.60 -3.81 12.45
CA ILE A 182 -6.16 -4.82 11.48
C ILE A 182 -6.30 -4.29 10.07
N LYS A 183 -5.21 -4.45 9.32
CA LYS A 183 -5.12 -4.10 7.91
C LYS A 183 -6.06 -4.98 7.06
N PRO A 184 -6.84 -4.40 6.12
CA PRO A 184 -7.83 -5.14 5.33
C PRO A 184 -7.26 -5.87 4.11
N PHE A 185 -5.95 -5.74 3.81
CA PHE A 185 -5.36 -6.27 2.58
C PHE A 185 -5.15 -7.78 2.66
N TYR A 186 -5.68 -8.52 1.68
CA TYR A 186 -5.60 -9.97 1.51
C TYR A 186 -6.23 -10.79 2.64
N VAL A 187 -7.08 -10.18 3.44
CA VAL A 187 -7.73 -10.83 4.59
C VAL A 187 -9.16 -10.36 4.70
N GLU A 188 -10.00 -11.22 5.25
CA GLU A 188 -11.38 -10.93 5.62
C GLU A 188 -11.48 -10.70 7.12
N GLU A 189 -12.62 -10.22 7.59
CA GLU A 189 -12.88 -10.01 9.01
C GLU A 189 -12.71 -11.29 9.83
N GLN A 190 -13.01 -12.46 9.24
CA GLN A 190 -12.74 -13.75 9.87
C GLN A 190 -11.27 -13.93 10.23
N SER A 191 -10.34 -13.45 9.40
CA SER A 191 -8.91 -13.50 9.71
C SER A 191 -8.54 -12.66 10.93
N ALA A 192 -9.27 -11.57 11.18
CA ALA A 192 -9.08 -10.76 12.39
C ALA A 192 -9.63 -11.47 13.65
N LEU A 193 -10.72 -12.22 13.52
CA LEU A 193 -11.23 -13.08 14.60
C LEU A 193 -10.24 -14.21 14.91
N ASP A 194 -9.69 -14.87 13.89
CA ASP A 194 -8.68 -15.93 14.07
C ASP A 194 -7.40 -15.38 14.70
N TYR A 195 -7.01 -14.16 14.33
CA TYR A 195 -5.89 -13.43 14.93
C TYR A 195 -6.16 -13.13 16.40
N GLN A 196 -7.36 -12.63 16.74
CA GLN A 196 -7.78 -12.39 18.13
C GLN A 196 -7.65 -13.66 18.98
N GLN A 197 -8.17 -14.77 18.47
CA GLN A 197 -8.12 -16.06 19.17
C GLN A 197 -6.68 -16.57 19.33
N ARG A 198 -5.89 -16.51 18.25
CA ARG A 198 -4.50 -17.01 18.22
C ARG A 198 -3.60 -16.31 19.23
N PHE A 199 -3.77 -15.01 19.38
CA PHE A 199 -2.94 -14.17 20.24
C PHE A 199 -3.61 -13.83 21.58
N GLU A 200 -4.76 -14.45 21.87
CA GLU A 200 -5.52 -14.27 23.12
C GLU A 200 -5.81 -12.79 23.44
N ILE A 201 -6.15 -12.00 22.42
CA ILE A 201 -6.36 -10.56 22.55
C ILE A 201 -7.70 -10.30 23.24
N LYS A 202 -7.67 -9.54 24.35
CA LYS A 202 -8.85 -9.22 25.16
C LYS A 202 -9.38 -7.82 24.95
N HIS A 203 -8.55 -6.93 24.43
CA HIS A 203 -8.94 -5.55 24.12
C HIS A 203 -9.60 -5.45 22.74
N ASP A 204 -10.17 -4.30 22.43
CA ASP A 204 -10.91 -4.08 21.21
C ASP A 204 -10.03 -4.23 19.96
N ILE A 205 -10.59 -4.85 18.93
CA ILE A 205 -10.01 -4.94 17.60
C ILE A 205 -10.97 -4.30 16.60
N VAL A 206 -10.44 -3.49 15.72
CA VAL A 206 -11.14 -2.91 14.58
C VAL A 206 -10.55 -3.50 13.29
N PHE A 207 -11.40 -4.07 12.46
CA PHE A 207 -11.04 -4.43 11.09
C PHE A 207 -11.29 -3.24 10.18
N ASP A 208 -10.23 -2.68 9.60
CA ASP A 208 -10.31 -1.42 8.83
C ASP A 208 -10.76 -1.68 7.38
N HIS A 209 -12.01 -2.11 7.18
CA HIS A 209 -12.57 -2.56 5.90
C HIS A 209 -12.20 -1.65 4.71
N HIS A 210 -12.15 -0.35 4.91
CA HIS A 210 -11.91 0.62 3.84
C HIS A 210 -10.52 1.25 3.88
N ASN A 211 -9.61 0.71 4.73
CA ASN A 211 -8.27 1.26 4.93
C ASN A 211 -8.28 2.74 5.35
N GLU A 212 -9.33 3.17 6.03
CA GLU A 212 -9.51 4.57 6.44
C GLU A 212 -8.59 4.94 7.58
N VAL A 213 -8.48 4.07 8.59
CA VAL A 213 -7.66 4.30 9.78
C VAL A 213 -6.18 4.26 9.41
N PHE A 214 -5.76 3.23 8.66
CA PHE A 214 -4.38 3.14 8.17
C PHE A 214 -3.99 4.35 7.31
N SER A 215 -4.88 4.79 6.43
CA SER A 215 -4.65 5.94 5.56
C SER A 215 -4.58 7.25 6.34
N GLN A 216 -5.47 7.46 7.32
CA GLN A 216 -5.48 8.66 8.14
C GLN A 216 -4.18 8.83 8.93
N PHE A 217 -3.65 7.74 9.48
CA PHE A 217 -2.41 7.76 10.24
C PHE A 217 -1.16 7.53 9.39
N GLU A 218 -1.29 7.40 8.07
CA GLU A 218 -0.16 7.18 7.13
C GLU A 218 0.75 6.03 7.54
N ILE A 219 0.17 4.90 8.01
CA ILE A 219 0.94 3.76 8.48
C ILE A 219 1.68 3.09 7.31
N ARG A 220 3.00 2.98 7.43
CA ARG A 220 3.89 2.45 6.37
C ARG A 220 4.63 1.19 6.77
N GLU A 221 4.70 0.89 8.06
CA GLU A 221 5.36 -0.29 8.62
C GLU A 221 4.48 -0.95 9.67
N LEU A 222 4.64 -2.24 9.88
CA LEU A 222 3.89 -3.04 10.84
C LEU A 222 4.82 -3.95 11.66
N PRO A 223 4.43 -4.24 12.90
CA PRO A 223 3.41 -3.58 13.71
C PRO A 223 3.84 -2.19 14.16
N TYR A 224 2.89 -1.28 14.42
CA TYR A 224 3.15 0.13 14.70
C TYR A 224 2.17 0.69 15.74
N TRP A 225 2.63 1.60 16.61
CA TRP A 225 1.79 2.26 17.61
C TRP A 225 1.58 3.73 17.28
N VAL A 226 0.38 4.20 17.52
CA VAL A 226 0.01 5.61 17.52
C VAL A 226 -0.74 5.91 18.82
N VAL A 227 -0.41 6.99 19.50
CA VAL A 227 -1.18 7.48 20.66
C VAL A 227 -1.83 8.79 20.28
N GLN A 228 -3.11 8.88 20.52
CA GLN A 228 -3.89 10.10 20.39
C GLN A 228 -4.27 10.62 21.77
N ASP A 229 -4.26 11.94 21.92
CA ASP A 229 -4.85 12.60 23.10
C ASP A 229 -6.38 12.74 22.96
N LYS A 230 -7.02 13.33 23.96
CA LYS A 230 -8.49 13.58 23.99
C LYS A 230 -9.00 14.48 22.87
N HIS A 231 -8.12 15.23 22.21
CA HIS A 231 -8.45 16.11 21.08
C HIS A 231 -8.25 15.42 19.72
N GLY A 232 -7.77 14.16 19.72
CA GLY A 232 -7.43 13.42 18.52
C GLY A 232 -6.04 13.72 17.96
N GLU A 233 -5.27 14.58 18.65
CA GLU A 233 -3.91 14.91 18.24
C GLU A 233 -2.97 13.74 18.52
N VAL A 234 -2.06 13.49 17.58
CA VAL A 234 -1.09 12.41 17.72
C VAL A 234 0.08 12.86 18.59
N VAL A 235 0.21 12.26 19.77
CA VAL A 235 1.28 12.57 20.75
C VAL A 235 2.43 11.57 20.72
N TYR A 236 2.23 10.39 20.11
CA TYR A 236 3.28 9.38 19.92
C TYR A 236 3.07 8.63 18.60
N ARG A 237 4.17 8.28 17.94
CA ARG A 237 4.25 7.35 16.80
C ARG A 237 5.51 6.52 16.90
N GLY A 238 5.43 5.21 16.71
CA GLY A 238 6.64 4.37 16.70
C GLY A 238 6.37 2.89 16.56
N ASN A 239 7.47 2.16 16.35
CA ASN A 239 7.49 0.71 16.29
C ASN A 239 7.90 0.06 17.62
N GLN A 240 7.93 0.82 18.70
CA GLN A 240 8.10 0.37 20.07
C GLN A 240 6.85 0.70 20.88
N PRO A 241 6.53 -0.04 21.95
CA PRO A 241 5.42 0.30 22.82
C PRO A 241 5.57 1.73 23.38
N PRO A 242 4.50 2.55 23.40
CA PRO A 242 4.53 3.85 24.03
C PRO A 242 4.68 3.71 25.55
N ASN A 243 5.41 4.67 26.14
CA ASN A 243 5.38 4.88 27.59
C ASN A 243 4.36 5.97 27.90
N ILE A 244 3.20 5.57 28.41
CA ILE A 244 2.08 6.45 28.77
C ILE A 244 1.70 6.13 30.22
N ASP A 245 2.30 6.89 31.14
CA ASP A 245 2.00 6.87 32.57
C ASP A 245 0.81 7.78 32.90
#